data_926a41c5c38b32077d79ec8583f1a6b3
#
_entry.id   926a41c5c38b32077d79ec8583f1a6b3
#
_cell.length_a   1.000
_cell.length_b   1.000
_cell.length_c   1.000
_cell.angle_alpha   90.00
_cell.angle_beta   90.00
_cell.angle_gamma   90.00
#
_symmetry.space_group_name_H-M   'P 1'
#
loop_
_entity.id
_entity.type
_entity.pdbx_description
1 polymer ?
#
loop_
_entity_poly.entity_id
_entity_poly.type
_entity_poly.pdbx_seq_one_letter_code
_entity_poly.pdbx_strand_id
1 'polypeptide(L)'
;MTRLASLSFVALAAALACGAAGAQTAFPATLSGHAVLPAQSFVAAPKDAPADLQVSGKFTTGKRVEAVGTVEGLSGGRGTGVSVPFKGQPLQGHSGIKKMDDGSFWILTDNGAGAKANSPDFMLYLNHYKVDFKGGKLNRINTIFLHDPDKKVPFRIVHEGTKQRYLTGSDFDPESFQFAGGALWIGEEFGPFLIKADLKGKVLAVFDTQVDGKVVRSPDHPAVTTPGAPGGAVDFQIKRSKGFEGMASSKDGSKLYALLEGPVWNAEAKDYEKVEGKEALRVLEFDVATEKWTGRHWKYVLEANGNAIGDFNMIDGTTGLIIERDNGEGTSDKACPEGQKRTDCFHDIAKFKRVYKVELNDANVGGPVRKIGYIDLLNIADPDKLARKPLNDGVLKFPFFTIENVDVVDATHIVVGNDNNLPFSSSREPNKADDNELVLLEVGALLQAK
;
A
#
# COMPACT_ATOMS: atom_id res chain seq x y z
N MET A 1 -7.84 -82.65 8.76
CA MET A 1 -7.72 -81.91 7.45
C MET A 1 -8.17 -80.51 7.70
N THR A 2 -7.25 -79.65 8.05
CA THR A 2 -7.55 -78.24 8.37
C THR A 2 -6.81 -77.36 7.36
N ARG A 3 -7.58 -76.60 6.52
CA ARG A 3 -7.01 -75.70 5.55
C ARG A 3 -6.77 -74.33 6.24
N LEU A 4 -5.53 -73.88 6.24
CA LEU A 4 -5.17 -72.51 6.55
C LEU A 4 -5.43 -71.63 5.35
N ALA A 5 -6.18 -70.54 5.57
CA ALA A 5 -6.38 -69.47 4.63
C ALA A 5 -5.35 -68.35 4.91
N SER A 6 -4.49 -68.06 3.93
CA SER A 6 -3.52 -66.99 3.98
C SER A 6 -4.22 -65.68 3.61
N LEU A 7 -4.24 -64.72 4.54
CA LEU A 7 -4.62 -63.32 4.28
C LEU A 7 -3.38 -62.54 3.86
N SER A 8 -3.36 -62.10 2.60
CA SER A 8 -2.35 -61.17 2.10
C SER A 8 -2.76 -59.74 2.43
N PHE A 9 -2.00 -59.09 3.30
CA PHE A 9 -2.09 -57.63 3.54
C PHE A 9 -1.37 -56.90 2.41
N VAL A 10 -2.10 -56.15 1.61
CA VAL A 10 -1.55 -55.14 0.70
C VAL A 10 -1.39 -53.85 1.48
N ALA A 11 -0.16 -53.52 1.85
CA ALA A 11 0.17 -52.22 2.43
C ALA A 11 0.24 -51.16 1.30
N LEU A 12 -0.74 -50.29 1.27
CA LEU A 12 -0.76 -49.10 0.38
C LEU A 12 0.15 -48.05 1.02
N ALA A 13 1.37 -47.89 0.53
CA ALA A 13 2.28 -46.83 0.94
C ALA A 13 1.81 -45.54 0.25
N ALA A 14 1.13 -44.66 1.00
CA ALA A 14 0.90 -43.28 0.58
C ALA A 14 2.22 -42.52 0.73
N ALA A 15 2.89 -42.26 -0.38
CA ALA A 15 4.02 -41.34 -0.41
C ALA A 15 3.50 -39.92 -0.21
N LEU A 16 3.62 -39.40 1.00
CA LEU A 16 3.54 -37.96 1.25
C LEU A 16 4.71 -37.29 0.53
N ALA A 17 4.44 -36.68 -0.62
CA ALA A 17 5.35 -35.73 -1.24
C ALA A 17 5.36 -34.47 -0.33
N CYS A 18 6.22 -34.43 0.68
CA CYS A 18 6.65 -33.18 1.29
C CYS A 18 7.36 -32.38 0.19
N GLY A 19 6.64 -31.48 -0.45
CA GLY A 19 7.25 -30.44 -1.27
C GLY A 19 8.14 -29.62 -0.35
N ALA A 20 9.46 -29.79 -0.45
CA ALA A 20 10.40 -28.85 0.12
C ALA A 20 10.03 -27.48 -0.43
N ALA A 21 9.66 -26.53 0.43
CA ALA A 21 9.56 -25.12 0.05
C ALA A 21 10.94 -24.72 -0.47
N GLY A 22 11.11 -24.75 -1.81
CA GLY A 22 12.35 -24.34 -2.45
C GLY A 22 12.63 -22.90 -2.07
N ALA A 23 13.89 -22.58 -1.71
CA ALA A 23 14.31 -21.23 -1.45
C ALA A 23 13.92 -20.36 -2.66
N GLN A 24 13.18 -19.28 -2.41
CA GLN A 24 12.72 -18.38 -3.46
C GLN A 24 13.91 -17.76 -4.17
N THR A 25 13.84 -17.67 -5.50
CA THR A 25 14.93 -17.16 -6.31
C THR A 25 15.05 -15.63 -6.18
N ALA A 26 16.23 -15.17 -5.77
CA ALA A 26 16.58 -13.76 -5.82
C ALA A 26 17.08 -13.40 -7.23
N PHE A 27 16.57 -12.30 -7.78
CA PHE A 27 16.97 -11.76 -9.07
C PHE A 27 17.72 -10.44 -8.86
N PRO A 28 18.67 -10.07 -9.75
CA PRO A 28 19.34 -8.78 -9.69
C PRO A 28 18.37 -7.63 -9.99
N ALA A 29 18.66 -6.46 -9.41
CA ALA A 29 18.03 -5.19 -9.75
C ALA A 29 19.11 -4.16 -10.07
N THR A 30 19.01 -3.49 -11.21
CA THR A 30 19.93 -2.43 -11.64
C THR A 30 19.19 -1.12 -11.80
N LEU A 31 19.73 -0.05 -11.26
CA LEU A 31 19.14 1.28 -11.36
C LEU A 31 19.26 1.80 -12.80
N SER A 32 18.13 2.13 -13.42
CA SER A 32 18.03 2.73 -14.76
C SER A 32 17.58 4.19 -14.70
N GLY A 33 17.20 4.69 -13.51
CA GLY A 33 16.85 6.07 -13.27
C GLY A 33 16.37 6.31 -11.86
N HIS A 34 16.51 7.55 -11.39
CA HIS A 34 16.08 7.94 -10.04
C HIS A 34 15.52 9.36 -10.06
N ALA A 35 14.27 9.53 -9.67
CA ALA A 35 13.61 10.83 -9.60
C ALA A 35 13.15 11.11 -8.16
N VAL A 36 13.19 12.38 -7.76
CA VAL A 36 12.90 12.83 -6.39
C VAL A 36 11.92 13.98 -6.43
N LEU A 37 10.84 13.88 -5.64
CA LEU A 37 9.95 14.98 -5.31
C LEU A 37 10.28 15.41 -3.88
N PRO A 38 10.73 16.66 -3.66
CA PRO A 38 11.07 17.14 -2.32
C PRO A 38 9.90 17.05 -1.34
N ALA A 39 10.17 16.68 -0.09
CA ALA A 39 9.18 16.52 0.98
C ALA A 39 8.22 17.72 1.08
N GLN A 40 8.73 18.93 1.02
CA GLN A 40 7.94 20.16 1.08
C GLN A 40 7.44 20.59 -0.30
N SER A 41 6.67 19.73 -0.95
CA SER A 41 5.97 20.00 -2.21
C SER A 41 4.46 20.09 -1.97
N PHE A 42 3.78 21.09 -2.53
CA PHE A 42 2.38 21.36 -2.22
C PHE A 42 1.55 21.68 -3.47
N VAL A 43 0.25 21.42 -3.36
CA VAL A 43 -0.78 21.88 -4.30
C VAL A 43 -1.82 22.72 -3.55
N ALA A 44 -2.35 23.73 -4.21
CA ALA A 44 -3.44 24.51 -3.66
C ALA A 44 -4.75 23.70 -3.69
N ALA A 45 -5.57 23.81 -2.66
CA ALA A 45 -6.94 23.31 -2.72
C ALA A 45 -7.73 24.00 -3.84
N PRO A 46 -8.74 23.35 -4.46
CA PRO A 46 -9.61 23.96 -5.44
C PRO A 46 -10.22 25.27 -4.95
N LYS A 47 -10.44 26.23 -5.85
CA LYS A 47 -10.97 27.56 -5.48
C LYS A 47 -12.38 27.53 -4.87
N ASP A 48 -13.15 26.51 -5.19
CA ASP A 48 -14.50 26.27 -4.68
C ASP A 48 -14.54 25.32 -3.48
N ALA A 49 -13.37 24.87 -3.01
CA ALA A 49 -13.25 24.14 -1.76
C ALA A 49 -13.42 25.10 -0.56
N PRO A 50 -13.85 24.57 0.61
CA PRO A 50 -13.87 25.34 1.85
C PRO A 50 -12.52 26.02 2.14
N ALA A 51 -12.56 27.29 2.57
CA ALA A 51 -11.35 28.07 2.87
C ALA A 51 -10.45 27.35 3.91
N ASP A 52 -11.04 26.57 4.80
CA ASP A 52 -10.32 25.78 5.81
C ASP A 52 -9.37 24.75 5.20
N LEU A 53 -9.62 24.28 3.99
CA LEU A 53 -8.78 23.32 3.25
C LEU A 53 -7.56 23.99 2.55
N GLN A 54 -7.40 25.31 2.64
CA GLN A 54 -6.19 25.99 2.16
C GLN A 54 -5.00 25.79 3.12
N VAL A 55 -5.26 25.23 4.31
CA VAL A 55 -4.26 24.88 5.32
C VAL A 55 -4.56 23.44 5.79
N SER A 56 -3.57 22.58 5.81
CA SER A 56 -3.70 21.17 6.22
C SER A 56 -2.82 20.84 7.43
N GLY A 57 -3.21 19.81 8.21
CA GLY A 57 -2.46 19.35 9.37
C GLY A 57 -2.77 20.08 10.67
N LYS A 58 -3.90 20.78 10.76
CA LYS A 58 -4.31 21.49 11.98
C LYS A 58 -4.68 20.60 13.15
N PHE A 59 -4.91 19.28 12.91
CA PHE A 59 -5.47 18.36 13.92
C PHE A 59 -4.49 17.28 14.40
N THR A 60 -3.24 17.32 13.97
CA THR A 60 -2.22 16.28 14.25
C THR A 60 -1.86 16.08 15.72
N THR A 61 -2.26 16.99 16.60
CA THR A 61 -2.03 16.89 18.06
C THR A 61 -3.28 16.49 18.85
N GLY A 62 -4.39 16.12 18.18
CA GLY A 62 -5.69 15.90 18.81
C GLY A 62 -6.40 17.20 19.24
N LYS A 63 -5.79 18.36 18.96
CA LYS A 63 -6.36 19.70 19.16
C LYS A 63 -6.15 20.52 17.91
N ARG A 64 -7.12 21.39 17.59
CA ARG A 64 -6.98 22.29 16.44
C ARG A 64 -5.92 23.35 16.70
N VAL A 65 -4.90 23.43 15.81
CA VAL A 65 -3.82 24.42 15.82
C VAL A 65 -3.89 25.20 14.52
N GLU A 66 -4.06 26.54 14.62
CA GLU A 66 -4.20 27.41 13.43
C GLU A 66 -2.87 27.95 12.91
N ALA A 67 -1.88 28.08 13.79
CA ALA A 67 -0.61 28.72 13.45
C ALA A 67 0.24 27.78 12.58
N VAL A 68 0.44 28.17 11.33
CA VAL A 68 1.24 27.43 10.34
C VAL A 68 2.68 27.22 10.85
N GLY A 69 3.20 25.99 10.69
CA GLY A 69 4.59 25.65 10.98
C GLY A 69 4.97 25.63 12.47
N THR A 70 4.01 25.40 13.37
CA THR A 70 4.25 25.48 14.83
C THR A 70 4.28 24.13 15.55
N VAL A 71 3.85 23.04 14.90
CA VAL A 71 3.86 21.69 15.45
C VAL A 71 4.89 20.85 14.70
N GLU A 72 5.95 20.46 15.38
CA GLU A 72 7.01 19.65 14.79
C GLU A 72 6.52 18.27 14.40
N GLY A 73 6.87 17.81 13.19
CA GLY A 73 6.68 16.43 12.75
C GLY A 73 7.68 15.51 13.45
N LEU A 74 7.21 14.36 13.94
CA LEU A 74 8.03 13.39 14.66
C LEU A 74 7.98 12.03 13.99
N SER A 75 9.14 11.41 13.76
CA SER A 75 9.30 10.03 13.32
C SER A 75 9.94 9.22 14.45
N GLY A 76 9.19 8.29 15.07
CA GLY A 76 9.71 7.49 16.19
C GLY A 76 10.32 8.32 17.33
N GLY A 77 9.80 9.52 17.60
CA GLY A 77 10.33 10.46 18.61
C GLY A 77 11.47 11.34 18.11
N ARG A 78 11.89 11.23 16.86
CA ARG A 78 12.89 12.11 16.21
C ARG A 78 12.16 13.24 15.48
N GLY A 79 12.62 14.48 15.62
CA GLY A 79 12.14 15.59 14.79
C GLY A 79 12.49 15.37 13.33
N THR A 80 11.53 15.62 12.43
CA THR A 80 11.75 15.46 10.98
C THR A 80 12.25 16.74 10.30
N GLY A 81 12.35 17.84 11.04
CA GLY A 81 12.71 19.15 10.52
C GLY A 81 11.60 19.82 9.70
N VAL A 82 10.39 19.26 9.71
CA VAL A 82 9.21 19.80 9.06
C VAL A 82 8.10 19.99 10.09
N SER A 83 7.37 21.09 10.02
CA SER A 83 6.31 21.40 10.99
C SER A 83 4.99 21.67 10.29
N VAL A 84 3.90 21.21 10.90
CA VAL A 84 2.51 21.46 10.51
C VAL A 84 1.92 22.60 11.35
N PRO A 85 0.76 23.19 10.99
CA PRO A 85 0.02 23.05 9.71
C PRO A 85 0.78 23.59 8.51
N PHE A 86 0.43 23.06 7.32
CA PHE A 86 0.99 23.47 6.04
C PHE A 86 0.09 24.47 5.32
N LYS A 87 0.68 25.37 4.52
CA LYS A 87 -0.06 26.14 3.51
C LYS A 87 -0.25 25.26 2.28
N GLY A 88 -1.52 24.94 1.96
CA GLY A 88 -1.88 24.06 0.84
C GLY A 88 -1.99 22.59 1.27
N GLN A 89 -2.10 21.71 0.27
CA GLN A 89 -2.19 20.27 0.44
C GLN A 89 -0.84 19.64 0.04
N PRO A 90 -0.19 18.85 0.90
CA PRO A 90 1.14 18.32 0.61
C PRO A 90 1.09 17.24 -0.47
N LEU A 91 1.99 17.28 -1.45
CA LEU A 91 2.19 16.21 -2.43
C LEU A 91 2.99 15.08 -1.78
N GLN A 92 2.32 14.26 -1.01
CA GLN A 92 2.89 13.28 -0.09
C GLN A 92 2.03 12.01 -0.04
N GLY A 93 2.39 11.04 0.80
CA GLY A 93 1.57 9.85 0.98
C GLY A 93 1.38 9.12 -0.35
N HIS A 94 2.46 8.85 -1.07
CA HIS A 94 2.38 8.23 -2.39
C HIS A 94 2.07 6.74 -2.23
N SER A 95 0.76 6.40 -2.20
CA SER A 95 0.22 5.04 -2.07
C SER A 95 -0.43 4.60 -3.36
N GLY A 96 0.20 3.63 -4.02
CA GLY A 96 -0.21 3.14 -5.34
C GLY A 96 0.21 4.03 -6.52
N ILE A 97 0.67 3.38 -7.59
CA ILE A 97 1.13 4.03 -8.82
C ILE A 97 0.56 3.33 -10.06
N LYS A 98 0.24 4.09 -11.10
CA LYS A 98 -0.15 3.56 -12.40
C LYS A 98 0.59 4.25 -13.54
N LYS A 99 1.37 3.48 -14.29
CA LYS A 99 2.01 3.90 -15.54
C LYS A 99 0.98 3.94 -16.65
N MET A 100 0.95 5.04 -17.39
CA MET A 100 0.05 5.26 -18.53
C MET A 100 0.74 4.95 -19.86
N ASP A 101 -0.03 4.76 -20.93
CA ASP A 101 0.50 4.44 -22.26
C ASP A 101 1.38 5.53 -22.85
N ASP A 102 1.16 6.79 -22.46
CA ASP A 102 1.95 7.95 -22.88
C ASP A 102 3.28 8.10 -22.08
N GLY A 103 3.56 7.15 -21.18
CA GLY A 103 4.75 7.14 -20.32
C GLY A 103 4.66 8.03 -19.09
N SER A 104 3.51 8.65 -18.83
CA SER A 104 3.23 9.37 -17.59
C SER A 104 2.77 8.42 -16.48
N PHE A 105 2.63 8.95 -15.26
CA PHE A 105 2.23 8.19 -14.08
C PHE A 105 1.14 8.92 -13.30
N TRP A 106 0.13 8.18 -12.89
CA TRP A 106 -0.76 8.61 -11.83
C TRP A 106 -0.29 8.01 -10.51
N ILE A 107 -0.34 8.81 -9.44
CA ILE A 107 0.02 8.38 -8.08
C ILE A 107 -1.07 8.89 -7.14
N LEU A 108 -1.57 8.01 -6.29
CA LEU A 108 -2.56 8.30 -5.26
C LEU A 108 -1.88 8.98 -4.07
N THR A 109 -2.63 9.77 -3.32
CA THR A 109 -2.23 10.33 -2.02
C THR A 109 -3.11 9.70 -0.94
N ASP A 110 -2.49 9.25 0.15
CA ASP A 110 -3.14 8.66 1.31
C ASP A 110 -4.03 9.64 2.11
N ASN A 111 -4.37 9.29 3.35
CA ASN A 111 -5.18 10.14 4.23
C ASN A 111 -4.46 11.40 4.76
N GLY A 112 -3.16 11.48 4.64
CA GLY A 112 -2.34 12.66 4.96
C GLY A 112 -1.76 12.73 6.36
N ALA A 113 -2.42 12.23 7.41
CA ALA A 113 -1.92 12.32 8.79
C ALA A 113 -2.08 11.00 9.58
N GLY A 114 -2.13 9.87 8.91
CA GLY A 114 -2.07 8.51 9.42
C GLY A 114 -3.26 8.06 10.26
N ALA A 115 -4.19 8.93 10.60
CA ALA A 115 -5.36 8.60 11.39
C ALA A 115 -6.58 9.45 11.03
N LYS A 116 -7.74 8.84 11.07
CA LYS A 116 -9.04 9.51 10.82
C LYS A 116 -9.22 10.80 11.61
N ALA A 117 -8.84 10.80 12.89
CA ALA A 117 -8.99 11.97 13.77
C ALA A 117 -8.04 13.12 13.42
N ASN A 118 -6.91 12.84 12.77
CA ASN A 118 -5.87 13.82 12.47
C ASN A 118 -6.01 14.45 11.08
N SER A 119 -6.83 13.89 10.20
CA SER A 119 -6.85 14.16 8.76
C SER A 119 -8.08 14.88 8.22
N PRO A 120 -8.90 15.64 9.01
CA PRO A 120 -10.12 16.27 8.49
C PRO A 120 -9.86 17.45 7.54
N ASP A 121 -8.62 17.88 7.41
CA ASP A 121 -8.18 18.99 6.55
C ASP A 121 -7.12 18.61 5.52
N PHE A 122 -6.79 17.31 5.42
CA PHE A 122 -6.07 16.75 4.28
C PHE A 122 -7.08 16.30 3.22
N MET A 123 -6.99 16.86 2.02
CA MET A 123 -7.86 16.45 0.91
C MET A 123 -7.39 15.14 0.30
N LEU A 124 -8.30 14.36 -0.27
CA LEU A 124 -7.98 13.13 -1.01
C LEU A 124 -7.88 13.44 -2.51
N TYR A 125 -6.78 13.02 -3.13
CA TYR A 125 -6.53 13.29 -4.55
C TYR A 125 -5.50 12.35 -5.16
N LEU A 126 -5.49 12.31 -6.49
CA LEU A 126 -4.46 11.68 -7.31
C LEU A 126 -3.69 12.75 -8.07
N ASN A 127 -2.39 12.55 -8.20
CA ASN A 127 -1.53 13.43 -8.97
C ASN A 127 -1.05 12.74 -10.24
N HIS A 128 -1.05 13.49 -11.35
CA HIS A 128 -0.53 13.05 -12.62
C HIS A 128 0.86 13.64 -12.84
N TYR A 129 1.85 12.79 -13.08
CA TYR A 129 3.24 13.19 -13.23
C TYR A 129 3.83 12.76 -14.57
N LYS A 130 4.66 13.62 -15.14
CA LYS A 130 5.68 13.25 -16.10
C LYS A 130 7.00 13.13 -15.36
N VAL A 131 7.55 11.91 -15.30
CA VAL A 131 8.78 11.62 -14.54
C VAL A 131 9.97 11.71 -15.47
N ASP A 132 10.94 12.56 -15.13
CA ASP A 132 12.24 12.64 -15.77
C ASP A 132 13.27 11.87 -14.93
N PHE A 133 13.39 10.58 -15.17
CA PHE A 133 14.33 9.71 -14.47
C PHE A 133 15.78 10.07 -14.67
N LYS A 134 16.14 10.68 -15.83
CA LYS A 134 17.51 11.13 -16.13
C LYS A 134 17.81 12.47 -15.46
N GLY A 135 16.87 13.42 -15.50
CA GLY A 135 17.00 14.71 -14.81
C GLY A 135 16.70 14.65 -13.32
N GLY A 136 16.13 13.54 -12.84
CA GLY A 136 15.85 13.29 -11.43
C GLY A 136 14.62 14.03 -10.88
N LYS A 137 13.59 14.31 -11.69
CA LYS A 137 12.45 15.15 -11.30
C LYS A 137 11.11 14.51 -11.59
N LEU A 138 10.15 14.74 -10.69
CA LEU A 138 8.72 14.51 -10.91
C LEU A 138 8.06 15.84 -11.28
N ASN A 139 7.54 15.94 -12.50
CA ASN A 139 6.85 17.14 -12.98
C ASN A 139 5.35 16.89 -12.95
N ARG A 140 4.65 17.48 -11.96
CA ARG A 140 3.20 17.36 -11.83
C ARG A 140 2.50 18.07 -13.00
N ILE A 141 1.61 17.33 -13.68
CA ILE A 141 0.83 17.82 -14.83
C ILE A 141 -0.55 18.24 -14.37
N ASN A 142 -1.20 17.40 -13.52
CA ASN A 142 -2.58 17.58 -13.10
C ASN A 142 -2.80 16.99 -11.69
N THR A 143 -3.92 17.35 -11.07
CA THR A 143 -4.41 16.75 -9.81
C THR A 143 -5.92 16.56 -9.93
N ILE A 144 -6.41 15.39 -9.53
CA ILE A 144 -7.84 15.05 -9.44
C ILE A 144 -8.19 14.96 -7.95
N PHE A 145 -9.01 15.90 -7.46
CA PHE A 145 -9.53 15.87 -6.09
C PHE A 145 -10.81 15.05 -6.02
N LEU A 146 -10.90 14.17 -5.01
CA LEU A 146 -12.08 13.35 -4.79
C LEU A 146 -13.20 14.18 -4.14
N HIS A 147 -14.43 14.03 -4.63
CA HIS A 147 -15.58 14.76 -4.16
C HIS A 147 -16.89 14.00 -4.39
N ASP A 148 -17.92 14.28 -3.58
CA ASP A 148 -19.19 13.53 -3.56
C ASP A 148 -20.42 14.44 -3.65
N PRO A 149 -20.58 15.25 -4.70
CA PRO A 149 -21.71 16.20 -4.81
C PRO A 149 -23.07 15.50 -4.91
N ASP A 150 -23.09 14.25 -5.37
CA ASP A 150 -24.31 13.44 -5.56
C ASP A 150 -24.65 12.57 -4.34
N LYS A 151 -23.93 12.72 -3.21
CA LYS A 151 -24.15 12.00 -1.93
C LYS A 151 -24.15 10.48 -2.09
N LYS A 152 -23.16 9.95 -2.78
CA LYS A 152 -22.95 8.52 -2.99
C LYS A 152 -22.24 7.84 -1.83
N VAL A 153 -21.48 8.59 -1.03
CA VAL A 153 -20.88 8.10 0.21
C VAL A 153 -22.01 7.79 1.21
N PRO A 154 -22.14 6.54 1.70
CA PRO A 154 -23.30 6.09 2.45
C PRO A 154 -23.28 6.50 3.95
N PHE A 155 -22.38 7.38 4.34
CA PHE A 155 -22.22 7.87 5.70
C PHE A 155 -21.90 9.38 5.71
N ARG A 156 -21.90 9.96 6.91
CA ARG A 156 -21.60 11.38 7.10
C ARG A 156 -20.11 11.65 6.86
N ILE A 157 -19.82 12.63 5.99
CA ILE A 157 -18.45 13.10 5.69
C ILE A 157 -18.15 14.43 6.40
N VAL A 158 -16.86 14.82 6.45
CA VAL A 158 -16.42 16.06 7.12
C VAL A 158 -17.08 17.29 6.51
N HIS A 159 -17.07 17.40 5.19
CA HIS A 159 -17.62 18.57 4.47
C HIS A 159 -19.07 18.35 3.97
N GLU A 160 -19.91 17.71 4.79
CA GLU A 160 -21.29 17.35 4.49
C GLU A 160 -22.17 18.51 4.01
N GLY A 161 -21.99 19.69 4.56
CA GLY A 161 -22.79 20.88 4.25
C GLY A 161 -22.33 21.68 3.04
N THR A 162 -21.29 21.25 2.31
CA THR A 162 -20.77 21.98 1.15
C THR A 162 -21.33 21.47 -0.18
N LYS A 163 -21.32 22.29 -1.22
CA LYS A 163 -21.87 21.90 -2.54
C LYS A 163 -21.05 20.79 -3.20
N GLN A 164 -19.72 20.89 -3.18
CA GLN A 164 -18.84 19.94 -3.82
C GLN A 164 -18.58 18.69 -2.95
N ARG A 165 -18.72 18.82 -1.63
CA ARG A 165 -18.48 17.72 -0.71
C ARG A 165 -17.13 17.06 -0.95
N TYR A 166 -16.04 17.88 -0.99
CA TYR A 166 -14.68 17.36 -1.11
C TYR A 166 -14.37 16.40 0.03
N LEU A 167 -13.75 15.28 -0.32
CA LEU A 167 -13.38 14.23 0.62
C LEU A 167 -12.03 14.51 1.25
N THR A 168 -11.88 14.08 2.50
CA THR A 168 -10.69 14.26 3.32
C THR A 168 -10.22 12.93 3.89
N GLY A 169 -9.01 12.92 4.43
CA GLY A 169 -8.43 11.76 5.09
C GLY A 169 -9.14 11.33 6.38
N SER A 170 -10.17 12.08 6.83
CA SER A 170 -11.09 11.62 7.87
C SER A 170 -12.31 10.89 7.31
N ASP A 171 -12.55 10.95 6.01
CA ASP A 171 -13.64 10.24 5.35
C ASP A 171 -13.20 8.86 4.88
N PHE A 172 -12.02 8.78 4.25
CA PHE A 172 -11.39 7.56 3.75
C PHE A 172 -9.88 7.61 3.91
N ASP A 173 -9.26 6.44 3.83
CA ASP A 173 -7.81 6.21 3.80
C ASP A 173 -7.43 5.49 2.50
N PRO A 174 -7.29 6.21 1.37
CA PRO A 174 -6.99 5.61 0.08
C PRO A 174 -5.56 5.09 0.01
N GLU A 175 -5.36 3.81 -0.36
CA GLU A 175 -4.03 3.20 -0.43
C GLU A 175 -3.73 2.58 -1.80
N SER A 176 -4.75 2.30 -2.61
CA SER A 176 -4.55 1.70 -3.92
C SER A 176 -5.58 2.19 -4.94
N PHE A 177 -5.22 2.13 -6.24
CA PHE A 177 -6.17 2.51 -7.29
C PHE A 177 -5.90 1.85 -8.63
N GLN A 178 -6.93 1.83 -9.49
CA GLN A 178 -6.84 1.40 -10.89
C GLN A 178 -7.80 2.21 -11.77
N PHE A 179 -7.44 2.36 -13.04
CA PHE A 179 -8.36 2.79 -14.08
C PHE A 179 -8.90 1.55 -14.80
N ALA A 180 -10.20 1.29 -14.66
CA ALA A 180 -10.84 0.14 -15.26
C ALA A 180 -12.28 0.44 -15.67
N GLY A 181 -12.75 -0.11 -16.79
CA GLY A 181 -14.13 0.09 -17.26
C GLY A 181 -14.52 1.56 -17.46
N GLY A 182 -13.57 2.44 -17.79
CA GLY A 182 -13.80 3.88 -17.98
C GLY A 182 -14.00 4.66 -16.67
N ALA A 183 -13.69 4.09 -15.52
CA ALA A 183 -13.79 4.70 -14.20
C ALA A 183 -12.46 4.59 -13.43
N LEU A 184 -12.34 5.42 -12.40
CA LEU A 184 -11.32 5.34 -11.38
C LEU A 184 -11.86 4.47 -10.23
N TRP A 185 -11.10 3.47 -9.81
CA TRP A 185 -11.41 2.61 -8.69
C TRP A 185 -10.34 2.77 -7.62
N ILE A 186 -10.74 2.89 -6.35
CA ILE A 186 -9.85 3.17 -5.23
C ILE A 186 -10.15 2.19 -4.13
N GLY A 187 -9.12 1.50 -3.64
CA GLY A 187 -9.14 0.71 -2.41
C GLY A 187 -8.73 1.58 -1.24
N GLU A 188 -9.40 1.43 -0.10
CA GLU A 188 -9.15 2.23 1.09
C GLU A 188 -9.19 1.37 2.36
N GLU A 189 -8.75 1.90 3.50
CA GLU A 189 -8.47 1.11 4.71
C GLU A 189 -9.48 1.25 5.84
N PHE A 190 -10.20 2.37 5.93
CA PHE A 190 -11.12 2.61 7.07
C PHE A 190 -12.36 1.72 7.04
N GLY A 191 -12.87 1.36 5.87
CA GLY A 191 -13.97 0.43 5.72
C GLY A 191 -13.59 -1.03 6.02
N PRO A 192 -12.76 -1.70 5.28
CA PRO A 192 -12.25 -1.29 3.98
C PRO A 192 -13.36 -1.21 2.92
N PHE A 193 -13.28 -0.20 2.06
CA PHE A 193 -14.21 -0.01 0.95
C PHE A 193 -13.49 -0.07 -0.40
N LEU A 194 -14.26 -0.42 -1.45
CA LEU A 194 -13.90 -0.15 -2.82
C LEU A 194 -14.73 1.03 -3.31
N ILE A 195 -14.07 2.11 -3.75
CA ILE A 195 -14.72 3.33 -4.21
C ILE A 195 -14.64 3.41 -5.72
N LYS A 196 -15.76 3.67 -6.39
CA LYS A 196 -15.82 4.01 -7.81
C LYS A 196 -15.98 5.52 -7.97
N ALA A 197 -15.13 6.14 -8.78
CA ALA A 197 -15.23 7.54 -9.16
C ALA A 197 -15.16 7.72 -10.68
N ASP A 198 -15.62 8.84 -11.19
CA ASP A 198 -15.35 9.23 -12.57
C ASP A 198 -13.90 9.71 -12.71
N LEU A 199 -13.45 9.92 -13.95
CA LEU A 199 -12.10 10.39 -14.25
C LEU A 199 -11.82 11.85 -13.85
N LYS A 200 -12.79 12.51 -13.19
CA LYS A 200 -12.65 13.86 -12.60
C LYS A 200 -12.71 13.83 -11.08
N GLY A 201 -12.79 12.63 -10.46
CA GLY A 201 -12.78 12.43 -9.03
C GLY A 201 -14.16 12.48 -8.35
N LYS A 202 -15.26 12.56 -9.14
CA LYS A 202 -16.60 12.49 -8.57
C LYS A 202 -16.95 11.05 -8.19
N VAL A 203 -17.28 10.81 -6.93
CA VAL A 203 -17.71 9.50 -6.45
C VAL A 203 -19.01 9.08 -7.13
N LEU A 204 -19.02 7.86 -7.66
CA LEU A 204 -20.16 7.23 -8.31
C LEU A 204 -20.79 6.15 -7.44
N ALA A 205 -19.99 5.39 -6.68
CA ALA A 205 -20.44 4.35 -5.76
C ALA A 205 -19.37 4.02 -4.71
N VAL A 206 -19.79 3.44 -3.59
CA VAL A 206 -18.95 2.89 -2.53
C VAL A 206 -19.46 1.49 -2.20
N PHE A 207 -18.55 0.51 -2.18
CA PHE A 207 -18.87 -0.90 -1.96
C PHE A 207 -18.22 -1.42 -0.70
N ASP A 208 -19.01 -2.04 0.17
CA ASP A 208 -18.49 -2.81 1.30
C ASP A 208 -17.63 -3.99 0.81
N THR A 209 -16.57 -4.26 1.54
CA THR A 209 -15.71 -5.43 1.26
C THR A 209 -16.39 -6.71 1.74
N GLN A 210 -16.36 -7.73 0.89
CA GLN A 210 -16.89 -9.05 1.22
C GLN A 210 -15.82 -10.12 1.17
N VAL A 211 -15.73 -10.90 2.24
CA VAL A 211 -14.90 -12.10 2.33
C VAL A 211 -15.82 -13.28 2.63
N ASP A 212 -15.75 -14.33 1.80
CA ASP A 212 -16.58 -15.52 1.92
C ASP A 212 -18.09 -15.21 2.03
N GLY A 213 -18.55 -14.18 1.27
CA GLY A 213 -19.94 -13.72 1.20
C GLY A 213 -20.41 -12.89 2.41
N LYS A 214 -19.52 -12.54 3.34
CA LYS A 214 -19.83 -11.70 4.51
C LYS A 214 -19.09 -10.37 4.41
N VAL A 215 -19.76 -9.29 4.82
CA VAL A 215 -19.11 -7.97 4.97
C VAL A 215 -18.09 -8.05 6.09
N VAL A 216 -16.87 -7.60 5.81
CA VAL A 216 -15.79 -7.45 6.79
C VAL A 216 -15.55 -5.96 7.05
N ARG A 217 -15.17 -5.62 8.29
CA ARG A 217 -15.03 -4.24 8.75
C ARG A 217 -13.74 -4.04 9.52
N SER A 218 -13.19 -2.83 9.42
CA SER A 218 -12.16 -2.33 10.34
C SER A 218 -12.80 -1.61 11.54
N PRO A 219 -12.05 -1.28 12.60
CA PRO A 219 -12.60 -0.48 13.72
C PRO A 219 -13.10 0.92 13.33
N ASP A 220 -12.60 1.47 12.20
CA ASP A 220 -12.95 2.81 11.71
C ASP A 220 -14.15 2.83 10.76
N HIS A 221 -14.68 1.64 10.42
CA HIS A 221 -15.87 1.51 9.57
C HIS A 221 -17.08 2.21 10.21
N PRO A 222 -17.84 3.03 9.46
CA PRO A 222 -18.94 3.83 10.03
C PRO A 222 -20.06 3.00 10.70
N ALA A 223 -20.23 1.74 10.33
CA ALA A 223 -21.20 0.83 10.93
C ALA A 223 -20.70 0.11 12.19
N VAL A 224 -19.42 0.24 12.53
CA VAL A 224 -18.87 -0.29 13.78
C VAL A 224 -19.20 0.68 14.91
N THR A 225 -19.89 0.19 15.93
CA THR A 225 -20.28 0.99 17.08
C THR A 225 -19.78 0.37 18.38
N THR A 226 -19.43 1.23 19.33
CA THR A 226 -19.07 0.78 20.67
C THR A 226 -20.31 0.36 21.44
N PRO A 227 -20.23 -0.68 22.31
CA PRO A 227 -21.31 -1.03 23.23
C PRO A 227 -21.65 0.12 24.17
N GLY A 228 -22.90 0.14 24.65
CA GLY A 228 -23.38 1.15 25.62
C GLY A 228 -22.77 1.04 27.03
N ALA A 229 -21.99 -0.03 27.29
CA ALA A 229 -21.31 -0.25 28.57
C ALA A 229 -19.87 -0.73 28.35
N PRO A 230 -18.94 -0.44 29.27
CA PRO A 230 -17.55 -0.93 29.18
C PRO A 230 -17.50 -2.48 29.16
N GLY A 231 -16.52 -3.03 28.44
CA GLY A 231 -16.27 -4.47 28.37
C GLY A 231 -17.12 -5.25 27.36
N GLY A 232 -18.04 -4.59 26.65
CA GLY A 232 -18.77 -5.22 25.54
C GLY A 232 -17.87 -5.45 24.32
N ALA A 233 -18.13 -6.52 23.55
CA ALA A 233 -17.40 -6.81 22.33
C ALA A 233 -17.75 -5.80 21.22
N VAL A 234 -16.74 -5.45 20.40
CA VAL A 234 -16.90 -4.66 19.18
C VAL A 234 -16.69 -5.60 17.98
N ASP A 235 -17.63 -5.60 17.03
CA ASP A 235 -17.61 -6.52 15.90
C ASP A 235 -16.88 -5.91 14.70
N PHE A 236 -15.64 -6.34 14.50
CA PHE A 236 -14.83 -6.06 13.31
C PHE A 236 -13.85 -7.22 13.03
N GLN A 237 -13.41 -7.36 11.79
CA GLN A 237 -12.63 -8.51 11.33
C GLN A 237 -11.27 -8.12 10.75
N ILE A 238 -11.05 -6.85 10.43
CA ILE A 238 -9.79 -6.32 9.90
C ILE A 238 -9.17 -5.42 10.95
N LYS A 239 -7.85 -5.51 11.16
CA LYS A 239 -7.13 -4.56 12.03
C LYS A 239 -7.26 -3.13 11.48
N ARG A 240 -7.13 -2.13 12.36
CA ARG A 240 -7.08 -0.71 11.96
C ARG A 240 -5.93 -0.48 10.99
N SER A 241 -6.16 0.33 9.95
CA SER A 241 -5.19 0.65 8.91
C SER A 241 -4.55 -0.61 8.33
N LYS A 242 -5.39 -1.56 7.88
CA LYS A 242 -5.01 -2.85 7.30
C LYS A 242 -6.04 -3.30 6.25
N GLY A 243 -6.61 -2.32 5.54
CA GLY A 243 -7.56 -2.54 4.45
C GLY A 243 -6.88 -2.81 3.11
N PHE A 244 -7.28 -2.10 2.05
CA PHE A 244 -6.78 -2.34 0.69
C PHE A 244 -5.52 -1.53 0.37
N GLU A 245 -4.39 -2.04 0.76
CA GLU A 245 -3.05 -1.48 0.48
C GLU A 245 -2.63 -1.62 -0.98
N GLY A 246 -3.02 -2.71 -1.65
CA GLY A 246 -2.66 -2.97 -3.04
C GLY A 246 -3.88 -3.30 -3.88
N MET A 247 -3.91 -2.85 -5.13
CA MET A 247 -4.97 -3.23 -6.07
C MET A 247 -4.46 -3.27 -7.50
N ALA A 248 -4.59 -4.45 -8.12
CA ALA A 248 -4.31 -4.63 -9.54
C ALA A 248 -5.60 -4.68 -10.37
N SER A 249 -5.49 -4.46 -11.67
CA SER A 249 -6.55 -4.75 -12.64
C SER A 249 -6.11 -5.82 -13.64
N SER A 250 -7.06 -6.59 -14.14
CA SER A 250 -6.82 -7.42 -15.34
C SER A 250 -6.46 -6.52 -16.53
N LYS A 251 -5.72 -7.06 -17.49
CA LYS A 251 -5.24 -6.31 -18.64
C LYS A 251 -6.36 -5.68 -19.49
N ASP A 252 -7.52 -6.34 -19.54
CA ASP A 252 -8.72 -5.86 -20.23
C ASP A 252 -9.59 -4.93 -19.36
N GLY A 253 -9.21 -4.69 -18.11
CA GLY A 253 -9.96 -3.87 -17.16
C GLY A 253 -11.29 -4.47 -16.71
N SER A 254 -11.56 -5.76 -16.96
CA SER A 254 -12.81 -6.42 -16.58
C SER A 254 -12.85 -6.84 -15.11
N LYS A 255 -11.69 -7.01 -14.47
CA LYS A 255 -11.55 -7.43 -13.08
C LYS A 255 -10.61 -6.51 -12.30
N LEU A 256 -10.89 -6.36 -11.01
CA LEU A 256 -9.98 -5.82 -10.02
C LEU A 256 -9.57 -6.93 -9.05
N TYR A 257 -8.34 -6.86 -8.58
CA TYR A 257 -7.76 -7.76 -7.59
C TYR A 257 -7.29 -6.90 -6.42
N ALA A 258 -8.14 -6.78 -5.41
CA ALA A 258 -7.88 -5.94 -4.23
C ALA A 258 -7.20 -6.77 -3.13
N LEU A 259 -6.03 -6.32 -2.66
CA LEU A 259 -5.20 -7.02 -1.68
C LEU A 259 -5.30 -6.31 -0.32
N LEU A 260 -5.81 -7.03 0.68
CA LEU A 260 -5.85 -6.57 2.07
C LEU A 260 -4.43 -6.58 2.68
N GLU A 261 -4.07 -5.55 3.42
CA GLU A 261 -2.79 -5.46 4.15
C GLU A 261 -2.81 -6.31 5.43
N GLY A 262 -3.98 -6.53 6.01
CA GLY A 262 -4.14 -7.35 7.21
C GLY A 262 -4.83 -8.69 6.96
N PRO A 263 -4.45 -9.73 7.71
CA PRO A 263 -5.18 -10.99 7.68
C PRO A 263 -6.58 -10.82 8.31
N VAL A 264 -7.55 -11.55 7.77
CA VAL A 264 -8.93 -11.54 8.27
C VAL A 264 -9.03 -12.33 9.58
N TRP A 265 -9.76 -11.79 10.56
CA TRP A 265 -10.04 -12.47 11.82
C TRP A 265 -11.01 -13.63 11.61
N ASN A 266 -10.64 -14.80 12.07
CA ASN A 266 -11.50 -15.97 12.12
C ASN A 266 -12.05 -16.14 13.55
N ALA A 267 -13.33 -15.88 13.73
CA ALA A 267 -13.98 -15.91 15.04
C ALA A 267 -14.05 -17.33 15.63
N GLU A 268 -14.10 -18.38 14.79
CA GLU A 268 -14.15 -19.78 15.26
C GLU A 268 -12.75 -20.22 15.75
N ALA A 269 -11.71 -19.90 15.01
CA ALA A 269 -10.33 -20.16 15.39
C ALA A 269 -9.82 -19.22 16.49
N LYS A 270 -10.49 -18.10 16.72
CA LYS A 270 -10.06 -16.98 17.60
C LYS A 270 -8.63 -16.52 17.26
N ASP A 271 -8.31 -16.47 16.00
CA ASP A 271 -7.01 -16.05 15.47
C ASP A 271 -7.19 -15.42 14.08
N TYR A 272 -6.17 -14.72 13.62
CA TYR A 272 -6.10 -14.21 12.26
C TYR A 272 -5.79 -15.34 11.27
N GLU A 273 -6.22 -15.14 10.02
CA GLU A 273 -6.00 -16.11 8.96
C GLU A 273 -4.50 -16.38 8.74
N LYS A 274 -4.14 -17.67 8.72
CA LYS A 274 -2.76 -18.15 8.53
C LYS A 274 -2.73 -19.32 7.57
N VAL A 275 -1.59 -19.48 6.90
CA VAL A 275 -1.20 -20.67 6.15
C VAL A 275 0.12 -21.15 6.75
N GLU A 276 0.16 -22.38 7.25
CA GLU A 276 1.37 -22.98 7.88
C GLU A 276 2.01 -22.07 8.97
N GLY A 277 1.16 -21.39 9.76
CA GLY A 277 1.58 -20.51 10.86
C GLY A 277 2.00 -19.09 10.44
N LYS A 278 2.05 -18.78 9.14
CA LYS A 278 2.32 -17.47 8.61
C LYS A 278 1.03 -16.71 8.29
N GLU A 279 0.97 -15.42 8.59
CA GLU A 279 -0.17 -14.55 8.25
C GLU A 279 -0.41 -14.58 6.75
N ALA A 280 -1.70 -14.69 6.37
CA ALA A 280 -2.15 -14.79 4.99
C ALA A 280 -3.14 -13.68 4.68
N LEU A 281 -2.82 -12.91 3.66
CA LEU A 281 -3.57 -11.72 3.22
C LEU A 281 -4.43 -12.09 2.02
N ARG A 282 -5.70 -11.64 2.00
CA ARG A 282 -6.64 -11.96 0.93
C ARG A 282 -6.46 -11.02 -0.27
N VAL A 283 -6.29 -11.60 -1.47
CA VAL A 283 -6.48 -10.94 -2.77
C VAL A 283 -7.90 -11.26 -3.21
N LEU A 284 -8.78 -10.27 -3.26
CA LEU A 284 -10.20 -10.42 -3.56
C LEU A 284 -10.51 -9.99 -4.99
N GLU A 285 -11.24 -10.81 -5.74
CA GLU A 285 -11.64 -10.48 -7.11
C GLU A 285 -12.98 -9.74 -7.14
N PHE A 286 -13.00 -8.60 -7.85
CA PHE A 286 -14.20 -7.80 -8.11
C PHE A 286 -14.47 -7.71 -9.62
N ASP A 287 -15.70 -7.93 -10.03
CA ASP A 287 -16.13 -7.83 -11.43
C ASP A 287 -16.60 -6.41 -11.74
N VAL A 288 -15.89 -5.74 -12.63
CA VAL A 288 -16.10 -4.32 -12.97
C VAL A 288 -17.44 -4.08 -13.68
N ALA A 289 -17.88 -5.02 -14.53
CA ALA A 289 -19.11 -4.87 -15.30
C ALA A 289 -20.38 -5.08 -14.47
N THR A 290 -20.36 -6.05 -13.56
CA THR A 290 -21.49 -6.33 -12.65
C THR A 290 -21.41 -5.57 -11.34
N GLU A 291 -20.29 -4.92 -11.06
CA GLU A 291 -20.00 -4.18 -9.82
C GLU A 291 -20.19 -5.04 -8.56
N LYS A 292 -19.62 -6.26 -8.57
CA LYS A 292 -19.78 -7.23 -7.49
C LYS A 292 -18.49 -7.97 -7.18
N TRP A 293 -18.29 -8.28 -5.91
CA TRP A 293 -17.30 -9.27 -5.47
C TRP A 293 -17.72 -10.64 -6.03
N THR A 294 -16.78 -11.32 -6.70
CA THR A 294 -17.07 -12.63 -7.34
C THR A 294 -17.06 -13.80 -6.36
N GLY A 295 -16.48 -13.59 -5.18
CA GLY A 295 -16.19 -14.63 -4.19
C GLY A 295 -14.88 -15.37 -4.46
N ARG A 296 -14.26 -15.17 -5.63
CA ARG A 296 -12.91 -15.70 -5.93
C ARG A 296 -11.88 -14.92 -5.16
N HIS A 297 -10.88 -15.61 -4.64
CA HIS A 297 -9.78 -14.99 -3.91
C HIS A 297 -8.53 -15.86 -3.96
N TRP A 298 -7.41 -15.26 -3.61
CA TRP A 298 -6.11 -15.91 -3.36
C TRP A 298 -5.56 -15.44 -2.03
N LYS A 299 -4.49 -16.07 -1.55
CA LYS A 299 -3.83 -15.73 -0.29
C LYS A 299 -2.38 -15.36 -0.55
N TYR A 300 -2.00 -14.14 -0.24
CA TYR A 300 -0.60 -13.76 -0.17
C TYR A 300 -0.06 -14.12 1.22
N VAL A 301 0.86 -15.07 1.31
CA VAL A 301 1.44 -15.52 2.58
C VAL A 301 2.69 -14.70 2.85
N LEU A 302 2.75 -13.99 3.99
CA LEU A 302 3.89 -13.18 4.38
C LEU A 302 5.13 -14.05 4.65
N GLU A 303 6.33 -13.54 4.36
CA GLU A 303 7.59 -14.22 4.69
C GLU A 303 7.83 -14.28 6.19
N ALA A 304 7.45 -13.24 6.91
CA ALA A 304 7.46 -13.19 8.36
C ALA A 304 6.18 -12.51 8.88
N ASN A 305 5.63 -13.00 9.97
CA ASN A 305 4.50 -12.37 10.64
C ASN A 305 4.92 -10.97 11.09
N GLY A 306 4.04 -9.99 10.85
CA GLY A 306 4.32 -8.59 11.14
C GLY A 306 5.01 -7.83 10.01
N ASN A 307 5.43 -8.47 8.90
CA ASN A 307 5.71 -7.75 7.66
C ASN A 307 4.44 -7.08 7.15
N ALA A 308 4.63 -6.03 6.36
CA ALA A 308 3.56 -5.35 5.65
C ALA A 308 3.77 -5.49 4.14
N ILE A 309 2.70 -5.31 3.38
CA ILE A 309 2.77 -5.18 1.92
C ILE A 309 2.71 -3.70 1.53
N GLY A 310 3.03 -3.41 0.29
CA GLY A 310 2.72 -2.14 -0.35
C GLY A 310 1.81 -2.40 -1.55
N ASP A 311 2.11 -1.79 -2.70
CA ASP A 311 1.29 -1.85 -3.92
C ASP A 311 1.27 -3.23 -4.57
N PHE A 312 0.27 -3.43 -5.43
CA PHE A 312 0.07 -4.60 -6.25
C PHE A 312 -0.35 -4.23 -7.67
N ASN A 313 0.40 -4.67 -8.69
CA ASN A 313 0.04 -4.49 -10.09
C ASN A 313 0.28 -5.77 -10.91
N MET A 314 -0.59 -6.04 -11.92
CA MET A 314 -0.43 -7.19 -12.80
C MET A 314 0.61 -6.94 -13.90
N ILE A 315 1.43 -7.95 -14.16
CA ILE A 315 2.36 -8.01 -15.29
C ILE A 315 1.62 -8.49 -16.54
N ASP A 316 0.81 -9.55 -16.37
CA ASP A 316 0.06 -10.21 -17.43
C ASP A 316 -1.28 -10.78 -16.88
N GLY A 317 -1.90 -11.75 -17.56
CA GLY A 317 -3.18 -12.33 -17.15
C GLY A 317 -3.14 -13.17 -15.87
N THR A 318 -1.97 -13.58 -15.40
CA THR A 318 -1.81 -14.51 -14.28
C THR A 318 -0.69 -14.16 -13.31
N THR A 319 0.19 -13.23 -13.67
CA THR A 319 1.32 -12.85 -12.82
C THR A 319 1.28 -11.37 -12.46
N GLY A 320 1.75 -11.04 -11.26
CA GLY A 320 1.80 -9.66 -10.75
C GLY A 320 3.02 -9.41 -9.87
N LEU A 321 3.19 -8.14 -9.49
CA LEU A 321 4.21 -7.65 -8.58
C LEU A 321 3.56 -7.23 -7.26
N ILE A 322 4.11 -7.68 -6.13
CA ILE A 322 3.70 -7.27 -4.79
C ILE A 322 4.94 -6.86 -4.01
N ILE A 323 4.88 -5.70 -3.36
CA ILE A 323 5.89 -5.27 -2.39
C ILE A 323 5.62 -5.96 -1.06
N GLU A 324 6.67 -6.53 -0.42
CA GLU A 324 6.64 -6.97 0.98
C GLU A 324 7.83 -6.39 1.72
N ARG A 325 7.58 -5.81 2.89
CA ARG A 325 8.57 -5.08 3.68
C ARG A 325 8.47 -5.36 5.17
N ASP A 326 9.61 -5.29 5.88
CA ASP A 326 9.64 -5.13 7.33
C ASP A 326 9.29 -3.68 7.74
N ASN A 327 9.19 -3.44 9.05
CA ASN A 327 8.94 -2.12 9.64
C ASN A 327 10.23 -1.39 10.03
N GLY A 328 11.40 -1.89 9.60
CA GLY A 328 12.68 -1.21 9.79
C GLY A 328 12.85 -0.03 8.84
N GLU A 329 13.72 0.90 9.20
CA GLU A 329 14.06 2.10 8.44
C GLU A 329 15.56 2.42 8.50
N GLY A 330 16.08 3.16 7.53
CA GLY A 330 17.49 3.51 7.49
C GLY A 330 18.43 2.35 7.17
N THR A 331 19.71 2.66 7.18
CA THR A 331 20.79 1.75 6.77
C THR A 331 21.74 1.46 7.94
N SER A 332 22.51 0.38 7.85
CA SER A 332 23.37 -0.12 8.94
C SER A 332 24.45 0.87 9.40
N ASP A 333 24.95 1.72 8.47
CA ASP A 333 25.92 2.78 8.80
C ASP A 333 25.33 3.90 9.67
N LYS A 334 24.00 3.98 9.76
CA LYS A 334 23.25 4.95 10.61
C LYS A 334 22.52 4.28 11.77
N ALA A 335 22.83 3.00 12.05
CA ALA A 335 22.25 2.30 13.19
C ALA A 335 22.70 2.89 14.53
N CYS A 336 21.78 2.97 15.48
CA CYS A 336 22.14 3.32 16.86
C CYS A 336 23.02 2.25 17.47
N PRO A 337 24.04 2.63 18.26
CA PRO A 337 24.74 1.66 19.09
C PRO A 337 23.79 0.96 20.05
N GLU A 338 24.00 -0.33 20.25
CA GLU A 338 23.14 -1.16 21.10
C GLU A 338 22.96 -0.56 22.50
N GLY A 339 21.71 -0.54 22.98
CA GLY A 339 21.36 -0.03 24.31
C GLY A 339 21.37 1.49 24.47
N GLN A 340 21.72 2.26 23.43
CA GLN A 340 21.71 3.73 23.49
C GLN A 340 20.35 4.28 23.06
N LYS A 341 19.77 5.19 23.86
CA LYS A 341 18.56 5.95 23.51
C LYS A 341 18.97 7.26 22.83
N ARG A 342 19.15 7.24 21.53
CA ARG A 342 19.51 8.41 20.71
C ARG A 342 18.41 8.72 19.70
N THR A 343 18.35 9.98 19.23
CA THR A 343 17.39 10.45 18.23
C THR A 343 18.05 10.82 16.89
N ASP A 344 19.36 10.65 16.77
CA ASP A 344 20.16 10.96 15.57
C ASP A 344 20.65 9.72 14.82
N CYS A 345 20.02 8.56 15.08
CA CYS A 345 20.30 7.28 14.45
C CYS A 345 19.03 6.39 14.43
N PHE A 346 19.08 5.25 13.74
CA PHE A 346 17.98 4.29 13.64
C PHE A 346 18.11 3.16 14.63
N HIS A 347 17.04 2.88 15.39
CA HIS A 347 17.00 1.77 16.36
C HIS A 347 16.67 0.43 15.70
N ASP A 348 15.81 0.44 14.67
CA ASP A 348 15.44 -0.73 13.89
C ASP A 348 15.73 -0.46 12.41
N ILE A 349 16.86 -0.97 11.94
CA ILE A 349 17.29 -0.77 10.56
C ILE A 349 16.52 -1.68 9.60
N ALA A 350 16.31 -1.21 8.38
CA ALA A 350 15.69 -1.99 7.31
C ALA A 350 16.52 -3.25 6.99
N LYS A 351 15.87 -4.43 6.98
CA LYS A 351 16.48 -5.74 6.71
C LYS A 351 15.76 -6.51 5.62
N PHE A 352 14.51 -6.15 5.33
CA PHE A 352 13.67 -6.86 4.38
C PHE A 352 12.79 -5.89 3.60
N LYS A 353 13.16 -5.59 2.35
CA LYS A 353 12.42 -4.74 1.42
C LYS A 353 12.45 -5.40 0.04
N ARG A 354 11.35 -6.03 -0.39
CA ARG A 354 11.34 -6.87 -1.60
C ARG A 354 10.16 -6.55 -2.51
N VAL A 355 10.36 -6.72 -3.81
CA VAL A 355 9.28 -6.85 -4.79
C VAL A 355 9.23 -8.29 -5.24
N TYR A 356 8.13 -8.95 -4.99
CA TYR A 356 7.88 -10.33 -5.42
C TYR A 356 7.15 -10.35 -6.75
N LYS A 357 7.58 -11.24 -7.65
CA LYS A 357 6.73 -11.73 -8.74
C LYS A 357 5.92 -12.89 -8.22
N VAL A 358 4.60 -12.77 -8.33
CA VAL A 358 3.63 -13.77 -7.87
C VAL A 358 2.77 -14.28 -9.02
N GLU A 359 2.27 -15.51 -8.91
CA GLU A 359 1.27 -16.07 -9.81
C GLU A 359 -0.02 -16.32 -9.06
N LEU A 360 -1.11 -15.84 -9.64
CA LEU A 360 -2.49 -16.08 -9.22
C LEU A 360 -3.31 -16.45 -10.46
N ASN A 361 -3.95 -17.61 -10.44
CA ASN A 361 -4.69 -18.14 -11.58
C ASN A 361 -5.78 -19.10 -11.10
N ASP A 362 -6.49 -19.76 -12.02
CA ASP A 362 -7.58 -20.69 -11.69
C ASP A 362 -7.11 -21.93 -10.91
N ALA A 363 -5.86 -22.33 -11.05
CA ALA A 363 -5.34 -23.52 -10.38
C ALA A 363 -5.08 -23.32 -8.88
N ASN A 364 -4.89 -22.07 -8.45
CA ASN A 364 -4.62 -21.74 -7.03
C ASN A 364 -5.68 -20.83 -6.38
N VAL A 365 -6.86 -20.68 -6.99
CA VAL A 365 -8.02 -20.01 -6.38
C VAL A 365 -8.34 -20.63 -5.01
N GLY A 366 -8.55 -19.78 -4.00
CA GLY A 366 -8.79 -20.17 -2.60
C GLY A 366 -7.52 -20.53 -1.82
N GLY A 367 -6.40 -20.73 -2.51
CA GLY A 367 -5.10 -21.11 -1.95
C GLY A 367 -4.07 -19.99 -2.01
N PRO A 368 -2.82 -20.31 -1.61
CA PRO A 368 -1.71 -19.38 -1.71
C PRO A 368 -1.37 -19.02 -3.15
N VAL A 369 -1.00 -17.75 -3.38
CA VAL A 369 -0.29 -17.35 -4.61
C VAL A 369 1.07 -18.06 -4.66
N ARG A 370 1.54 -18.38 -5.85
CA ARG A 370 2.89 -18.91 -6.03
C ARG A 370 3.89 -17.76 -6.15
N LYS A 371 4.81 -17.62 -5.20
CA LYS A 371 5.92 -16.68 -5.30
C LYS A 371 6.98 -17.25 -6.24
N ILE A 372 7.20 -16.61 -7.39
CA ILE A 372 8.15 -17.06 -8.44
C ILE A 372 9.57 -16.66 -8.05
N GLY A 373 9.74 -15.44 -7.55
CA GLY A 373 11.01 -14.88 -7.13
C GLY A 373 10.87 -13.44 -6.72
N TYR A 374 11.99 -12.80 -6.39
CA TYR A 374 12.00 -11.43 -5.89
C TYR A 374 13.25 -10.65 -6.30
N ILE A 375 13.18 -9.33 -6.21
CA ILE A 375 14.32 -8.42 -6.12
C ILE A 375 14.42 -7.85 -4.71
N ASP A 376 15.64 -7.57 -4.26
CA ASP A 376 15.94 -6.95 -2.97
C ASP A 376 16.20 -5.45 -3.15
N LEU A 377 15.31 -4.60 -2.64
CA LEU A 377 15.42 -3.14 -2.71
C LEU A 377 16.52 -2.56 -1.81
N LEU A 378 17.11 -3.39 -0.94
CA LEU A 378 18.31 -3.02 -0.18
C LEU A 378 19.61 -3.35 -0.92
N ASN A 379 19.52 -3.88 -2.16
CA ASN A 379 20.68 -4.30 -2.97
C ASN A 379 20.50 -3.93 -4.46
N ILE A 380 20.34 -2.65 -4.76
CA ILE A 380 20.17 -2.14 -6.12
C ILE A 380 21.53 -1.71 -6.67
N ALA A 381 22.01 -2.37 -7.73
CA ALA A 381 23.25 -2.00 -8.40
C ALA A 381 23.12 -0.66 -9.14
N ASP A 382 24.14 0.19 -9.11
CA ASP A 382 24.17 1.49 -9.79
C ASP A 382 25.48 1.67 -10.60
N PRO A 383 25.70 0.86 -11.66
CA PRO A 383 26.92 0.94 -12.46
C PRO A 383 27.05 2.27 -13.22
N ASP A 384 25.94 2.88 -13.59
CA ASP A 384 25.89 4.11 -14.39
C ASP A 384 25.84 5.40 -13.54
N LYS A 385 25.91 5.27 -12.19
CA LYS A 385 25.92 6.39 -11.23
C LYS A 385 24.70 7.30 -11.35
N LEU A 386 23.52 6.70 -11.46
CA LEU A 386 22.23 7.39 -11.62
C LEU A 386 21.57 7.75 -10.27
N ALA A 387 22.06 7.19 -9.17
CA ALA A 387 21.53 7.44 -7.85
C ALA A 387 21.56 8.93 -7.48
N ARG A 388 20.45 9.45 -6.98
CA ARG A 388 20.31 10.84 -6.46
C ARG A 388 20.55 10.93 -4.96
N LYS A 389 20.83 9.80 -4.33
CA LYS A 389 21.13 9.64 -2.92
C LYS A 389 22.43 8.86 -2.76
N PRO A 390 23.11 8.99 -1.60
CA PRO A 390 24.34 8.27 -1.35
C PRO A 390 24.17 6.75 -1.45
N LEU A 391 25.18 6.09 -2.01
CA LEU A 391 25.27 4.63 -2.00
C LEU A 391 25.82 4.15 -0.63
N ASN A 392 25.38 2.96 -0.22
CA ASN A 392 25.92 2.24 0.93
C ASN A 392 26.52 0.93 0.44
N ASP A 393 27.77 0.65 0.80
CA ASP A 393 28.49 -0.55 0.35
C ASP A 393 28.50 -0.71 -1.18
N GLY A 394 28.51 0.41 -1.92
CA GLY A 394 28.54 0.44 -3.39
C GLY A 394 27.19 0.18 -4.09
N VAL A 395 26.09 0.05 -3.36
CA VAL A 395 24.73 -0.14 -3.90
C VAL A 395 23.78 0.94 -3.41
N LEU A 396 22.71 1.20 -4.17
CA LEU A 396 21.59 2.01 -3.69
C LEU A 396 20.71 1.13 -2.79
N LYS A 397 20.50 1.57 -1.57
CA LYS A 397 19.50 1.00 -0.64
C LYS A 397 18.25 1.85 -0.68
N PHE A 398 17.09 1.20 -0.63
CA PHE A 398 15.76 1.83 -0.57
C PHE A 398 15.13 1.50 0.79
N PRO A 399 15.58 2.17 1.90
CA PRO A 399 15.38 1.70 3.26
C PRO A 399 14.18 2.35 3.95
N PHE A 400 13.15 2.70 3.20
CA PHE A 400 12.00 3.41 3.74
C PHE A 400 11.13 2.50 4.62
N PHE A 401 10.52 3.10 5.65
CA PHE A 401 9.51 2.45 6.47
C PHE A 401 8.37 1.96 5.58
N THR A 402 7.87 2.83 4.70
CA THR A 402 6.81 2.56 3.73
C THR A 402 7.32 2.63 2.30
N ILE A 403 7.09 1.57 1.53
CA ILE A 403 7.37 1.45 0.10
C ILE A 403 6.09 0.95 -0.54
N GLU A 404 5.38 1.82 -1.26
CA GLU A 404 3.97 1.62 -1.62
C GLU A 404 3.65 1.92 -3.09
N ASN A 405 4.66 1.88 -3.93
CA ASN A 405 4.47 2.09 -5.36
C ASN A 405 5.24 1.04 -6.13
N VAL A 406 4.56 0.24 -6.96
CA VAL A 406 5.18 -0.65 -7.94
C VAL A 406 4.33 -0.81 -9.18
N ASP A 407 4.86 -0.53 -10.37
CA ASP A 407 4.20 -0.88 -11.63
C ASP A 407 5.20 -1.29 -12.70
N VAL A 408 4.73 -2.02 -13.69
CA VAL A 408 5.51 -2.41 -14.86
C VAL A 408 5.62 -1.23 -15.82
N VAL A 409 6.84 -0.87 -16.19
CA VAL A 409 7.09 0.22 -17.15
C VAL A 409 7.17 -0.32 -18.57
N ASP A 410 7.91 -1.41 -18.76
CA ASP A 410 8.08 -2.11 -20.04
C ASP A 410 8.48 -3.58 -19.80
N ALA A 411 8.91 -4.28 -20.85
CA ALA A 411 9.28 -5.71 -20.79
C ALA A 411 10.46 -6.02 -19.86
N THR A 412 11.26 -5.03 -19.46
CA THR A 412 12.47 -5.18 -18.65
C THR A 412 12.52 -4.28 -17.43
N HIS A 413 11.66 -3.28 -17.33
CA HIS A 413 11.70 -2.29 -16.26
C HIS A 413 10.43 -2.24 -15.42
N ILE A 414 10.64 -1.99 -14.12
CA ILE A 414 9.59 -1.60 -13.19
C ILE A 414 9.91 -0.24 -12.56
N VAL A 415 8.90 0.46 -12.08
CA VAL A 415 9.07 1.61 -11.19
C VAL A 415 8.73 1.17 -9.77
N VAL A 416 9.51 1.66 -8.79
CA VAL A 416 9.23 1.48 -7.35
C VAL A 416 9.34 2.84 -6.67
N GLY A 417 8.47 3.13 -5.72
CA GLY A 417 8.47 4.38 -4.95
C GLY A 417 8.12 4.19 -3.48
N ASN A 418 8.53 5.15 -2.67
CA ASN A 418 8.14 5.21 -1.26
C ASN A 418 6.97 6.16 -1.05
N ASP A 419 6.17 5.88 -0.03
CA ASP A 419 5.44 6.89 0.69
C ASP A 419 6.40 7.60 1.67
N ASN A 420 6.34 8.93 1.72
CA ASN A 420 7.17 9.71 2.61
C ASN A 420 6.48 10.07 3.94
N ASN A 421 5.23 9.66 4.16
CA ASN A 421 4.45 9.88 5.40
C ASN A 421 4.67 11.28 6.00
N LEU A 422 4.70 12.32 5.17
CA LEU A 422 5.00 13.68 5.63
C LEU A 422 3.95 14.19 6.61
N PRO A 423 4.32 14.70 7.77
CA PRO A 423 5.67 15.03 8.26
C PRO A 423 6.27 13.98 9.21
N PHE A 424 5.80 12.71 9.18
CA PHE A 424 6.05 11.73 10.24
C PHE A 424 7.09 10.67 9.89
N SER A 425 7.76 10.75 8.74
CA SER A 425 8.84 9.83 8.34
C SER A 425 10.19 10.51 8.13
N SER A 426 11.25 9.81 8.55
CA SER A 426 12.65 10.19 8.38
C SER A 426 13.52 8.95 8.17
N SER A 427 13.12 8.09 7.23
CA SER A 427 13.68 6.75 7.06
C SER A 427 15.02 6.72 6.33
N ARG A 428 15.34 7.72 5.50
CA ARG A 428 16.63 7.77 4.79
C ARG A 428 17.72 8.44 5.62
N GLU A 429 17.39 9.54 6.29
CA GLU A 429 18.27 10.30 7.14
C GLU A 429 17.57 10.58 8.46
N PRO A 430 18.21 10.28 9.62
CA PRO A 430 17.62 10.65 10.89
C PRO A 430 17.44 12.17 10.96
N ASN A 431 16.34 12.61 11.57
CA ASN A 431 16.00 14.03 11.75
C ASN A 431 15.80 14.85 10.45
N LYS A 432 15.48 14.18 9.34
CA LYS A 432 15.15 14.83 8.08
C LYS A 432 13.96 14.11 7.44
N ALA A 433 12.90 14.87 7.17
CA ALA A 433 11.72 14.34 6.47
C ALA A 433 12.13 13.67 5.15
N ASP A 434 11.53 12.52 4.87
CA ASP A 434 11.77 11.79 3.63
C ASP A 434 11.18 12.56 2.42
N ASP A 435 11.93 12.54 1.32
CA ASP A 435 11.40 12.91 0.01
C ASP A 435 10.57 11.73 -0.56
N ASN A 436 9.69 11.99 -1.53
CA ASN A 436 9.16 10.92 -2.37
C ASN A 436 10.17 10.59 -3.46
N GLU A 437 10.66 9.36 -3.48
CA GLU A 437 11.63 8.86 -4.44
C GLU A 437 10.97 7.82 -5.36
N LEU A 438 11.20 7.95 -6.67
CA LEU A 438 10.86 6.92 -7.65
C LEU A 438 12.14 6.38 -8.28
N VAL A 439 12.35 5.08 -8.20
CA VAL A 439 13.45 4.37 -8.88
C VAL A 439 12.92 3.57 -10.05
N LEU A 440 13.54 3.74 -11.21
CA LEU A 440 13.36 2.90 -12.39
C LEU A 440 14.38 1.78 -12.33
N LEU A 441 13.94 0.53 -12.29
CA LEU A 441 14.78 -0.64 -12.09
C LEU A 441 14.73 -1.56 -13.31
N GLU A 442 15.88 -1.89 -13.87
CA GLU A 442 16.03 -2.99 -14.84
C GLU A 442 15.98 -4.32 -14.06
N VAL A 443 14.98 -5.16 -14.36
CA VAL A 443 14.66 -6.41 -13.69
C VAL A 443 14.15 -7.47 -14.67
N GLY A 444 14.60 -7.41 -15.94
CA GLY A 444 14.09 -8.26 -17.02
C GLY A 444 14.14 -9.75 -16.70
N ALA A 445 15.14 -10.22 -15.93
CA ALA A 445 15.25 -11.60 -15.50
C ALA A 445 14.08 -12.02 -14.58
N LEU A 446 13.67 -11.16 -13.63
CA LEU A 446 12.49 -11.40 -12.79
C LEU A 446 11.21 -11.41 -13.62
N LEU A 447 11.03 -10.41 -14.50
CA LEU A 447 9.81 -10.29 -15.31
C LEU A 447 9.59 -11.49 -16.23
N GLN A 448 10.67 -12.14 -16.71
CA GLN A 448 10.66 -13.30 -17.59
C GLN A 448 10.61 -14.66 -16.83
N ALA A 449 10.88 -14.68 -15.52
CA ALA A 449 10.87 -15.90 -14.71
C ALA A 449 9.48 -16.56 -14.70
N LYS A 450 9.45 -17.92 -14.63
CA LYS A 450 8.24 -18.75 -14.71
C LYS A 450 8.02 -19.53 -13.42
#